data_30c0e5cc9aef8b9656f455f1c8a1e4e6
#
_entry.id   30c0e5cc9aef8b9656f455f1c8a1e4e6
#
_cell.length_a   1.000
_cell.length_b   1.000
_cell.length_c   1.000
_cell.angle_alpha   90.00
_cell.angle_beta   90.00
_cell.angle_gamma   90.00
#
_symmetry.space_group_name_H-M   'P 1'
#
loop_
_entity.id
_entity.type
_entity.pdbx_description
1 polymer ?
#
loop_
_entity_poly.entity_id
_entity_poly.type
_entity_poly.pdbx_seq_one_letter_code
_entity_poly.pdbx_strand_id
1 'polypeptide(L)'
;MSHPKLVTTPSRSALMSRIRGTDTKPEILVRKALHGLGFRFRIHVRSLPGWPDIVLPKYRTIIQVKGCFWHRHSCRDGRFPNTNVEYWIPKLLGNQKRDRSNERKLRGLGWSVYSLWECRVRKCNPGSLEELLLTMIEK
;
A
#
# COMPACT_ATOMS: atom_id res chain seq x y z
N MET A 1 3.12 -15.00 10.79
CA MET A 1 3.47 -15.23 10.36
C MET A 1 4.21 -15.80 10.04
N SER A 2 4.70 -16.23 9.93
CA SER A 2 5.38 -16.63 9.71
C SER A 2 6.03 -16.92 8.98
N HIS A 3 6.60 -17.29 8.71
CA HIS A 3 7.19 -17.48 8.03
C HIS A 3 7.81 -18.32 7.71
N PRO A 4 8.13 -18.71 7.24
CA PRO A 4 8.57 -19.55 6.82
C PRO A 4 9.74 -19.85 6.78
N LYS A 5 10.38 -20.27 6.82
CA LYS A 5 11.26 -20.48 6.88
C LYS A 5 11.98 -20.74 6.00
N LEU A 6 12.47 -20.60 5.67
CA LEU A 6 13.07 -20.62 5.02
C LEU A 6 13.82 -20.66 4.48
N VAL A 7 14.51 -20.69 4.44
CA VAL A 7 14.79 -21.00 3.54
C VAL A 7 15.96 -20.55 2.97
N THR A 8 16.26 -20.21 2.23
CA THR A 8 17.34 -19.70 1.63
C THR A 8 18.17 -19.09 2.65
N THR A 9 18.87 -18.08 2.46
CA THR A 9 19.49 -17.39 3.55
C THR A 9 18.37 -16.79 4.33
N PRO A 10 18.22 -17.13 5.59
CA PRO A 10 17.07 -16.67 6.36
C PRO A 10 16.96 -15.16 6.40
N SER A 11 18.09 -14.47 6.49
CA SER A 11 18.04 -13.02 6.57
C SER A 11 17.49 -12.41 5.29
N ARG A 12 17.89 -12.94 4.15
CA ARG A 12 17.40 -12.41 2.88
C ARG A 12 15.92 -12.72 2.69
N SER A 13 15.52 -13.91 3.03
CA SER A 13 14.13 -14.31 2.92
C SER A 13 13.25 -13.46 3.81
N ALA A 14 13.68 -13.20 5.04
CA ALA A 14 12.93 -12.37 5.95
C ALA A 14 12.84 -10.93 5.44
N LEU A 15 13.93 -10.41 4.88
CA LEU A 15 13.94 -9.06 4.35
C LEU A 15 12.93 -8.91 3.21
N MET A 16 12.93 -9.85 2.29
CA MET A 16 12.02 -9.79 1.16
C MET A 16 10.56 -9.91 1.60
N SER A 17 10.30 -10.71 2.62
CA SER A 17 8.96 -10.84 3.16
C SER A 17 8.47 -9.54 3.77
N ARG A 18 9.36 -8.77 4.37
CA ARG A 18 8.98 -7.50 4.96
C ARG A 18 8.75 -6.41 3.93
N ILE A 19 9.45 -6.47 2.80
CA ILE A 19 9.34 -5.44 1.78
C ILE A 19 8.02 -5.51 1.06
N ARG A 20 7.50 -6.70 0.88
CA ARG A 20 6.26 -6.84 0.15
C ARG A 20 5.20 -7.43 1.04
N GLY A 21 4.06 -7.55 0.53
CA GLY A 21 3.02 -8.25 1.20
C GLY A 21 2.05 -7.33 1.88
N THR A 22 1.25 -7.94 2.73
CA THR A 22 0.19 -7.26 3.43
C THR A 22 0.59 -7.02 4.87
N ASP A 23 -0.20 -6.20 5.55
CA ASP A 23 0.00 -5.91 6.97
C ASP A 23 1.35 -5.27 7.24
N THR A 24 1.81 -4.43 6.32
CA THR A 24 3.05 -3.70 6.52
C THR A 24 2.87 -2.68 7.64
N LYS A 25 3.99 -2.20 8.17
CA LYS A 25 3.95 -1.22 9.24
C LYS A 25 3.18 0.05 8.86
N PRO A 26 3.40 0.64 7.68
CA PRO A 26 2.59 1.78 7.25
C PRO A 26 1.10 1.47 7.18
N GLU A 27 0.74 0.30 6.67
CA GLU A 27 -0.66 -0.11 6.62
C GLU A 27 -1.28 -0.15 8.01
N ILE A 28 -0.57 -0.75 8.95
CA ILE A 28 -1.06 -0.88 10.32
C ILE A 28 -1.25 0.50 10.95
N LEU A 29 -0.32 1.42 10.70
CA LEU A 29 -0.43 2.77 11.22
C LEU A 29 -1.68 3.48 10.68
N VAL A 30 -1.94 3.31 9.39
CA VAL A 30 -3.13 3.92 8.78
C VAL A 30 -4.40 3.30 9.36
N ARG A 31 -4.43 1.99 9.54
CA ARG A 31 -5.60 1.32 10.12
C ARG A 31 -5.87 1.81 11.54
N LYS A 32 -4.81 1.96 12.35
CA LYS A 32 -4.98 2.45 13.71
C LYS A 32 -5.51 3.86 13.74
N ALA A 33 -5.02 4.71 12.84
CA ALA A 33 -5.50 6.08 12.75
C ALA A 33 -6.97 6.14 12.37
N LEU A 34 -7.39 5.34 11.37
CA LEU A 34 -8.78 5.28 10.97
C LEU A 34 -9.68 4.77 12.08
N HIS A 35 -9.22 3.73 12.77
CA HIS A 35 -9.98 3.15 13.86
C HIS A 35 -10.14 4.16 14.99
N GLY A 36 -9.08 4.88 15.31
CA GLY A 36 -9.13 5.91 16.34
C GLY A 36 -10.07 7.07 15.99
N LEU A 37 -10.24 7.33 14.69
CA LEU A 37 -11.16 8.37 14.24
C LEU A 37 -12.61 7.87 14.17
N GLY A 38 -12.83 6.58 14.40
CA GLY A 38 -14.17 6.04 14.40
C GLY A 38 -14.66 5.53 13.06
N PHE A 39 -13.80 5.45 12.07
CA PHE A 39 -14.19 4.93 10.77
C PHE A 39 -14.25 3.41 10.75
N ARG A 40 -15.21 2.87 10.02
CA ARG A 40 -15.29 1.45 9.77
C ARG A 40 -14.79 1.15 8.38
N PHE A 41 -13.98 0.12 8.27
CA PHE A 41 -13.36 -0.23 7.00
C PHE A 41 -13.15 -1.73 6.90
N ARG A 42 -12.90 -2.18 5.67
CA ARG A 42 -12.52 -3.56 5.38
C ARG A 42 -11.14 -3.55 4.79
N ILE A 43 -10.41 -4.65 4.99
CA ILE A 43 -9.05 -4.74 4.48
C ILE A 43 -8.95 -5.86 3.46
N HIS A 44 -8.05 -5.69 2.50
CA HIS A 44 -7.71 -6.69 1.50
C HIS A 44 -8.94 -7.33 0.86
N VAL A 45 -9.83 -6.49 0.33
CA VAL A 45 -11.10 -6.95 -0.23
C VAL A 45 -10.86 -7.59 -1.58
N ARG A 46 -10.98 -8.91 -1.64
CA ARG A 46 -10.66 -9.68 -2.84
C ARG A 46 -11.72 -9.59 -3.94
N SER A 47 -12.90 -9.17 -3.59
CA SER A 47 -13.98 -9.03 -4.58
C SER A 47 -13.83 -7.79 -5.44
N LEU A 48 -12.86 -6.92 -5.13
CA LEU A 48 -12.62 -5.71 -5.90
C LEU A 48 -11.30 -5.81 -6.67
N PRO A 49 -11.19 -5.12 -7.82
CA PRO A 49 -9.95 -5.16 -8.60
C PRO A 49 -8.74 -4.76 -7.78
N GLY A 50 -7.68 -5.57 -7.85
CA GLY A 50 -6.43 -5.28 -7.18
C GLY A 50 -6.41 -5.54 -5.69
N TRP A 51 -7.46 -6.11 -5.13
CA TRP A 51 -7.55 -6.42 -3.71
C TRP A 51 -7.14 -5.22 -2.85
N PRO A 52 -7.93 -4.13 -2.89
CA PRO A 52 -7.55 -2.89 -2.20
C PRO A 52 -7.25 -3.11 -0.72
N ASP A 53 -6.28 -2.36 -0.23
CA ASP A 53 -5.81 -2.49 1.15
C ASP A 53 -6.86 -2.10 2.16
N ILE A 54 -7.50 -0.95 1.94
CA ILE A 54 -8.48 -0.41 2.88
C ILE A 54 -9.67 0.10 2.10
N VAL A 55 -10.85 -0.38 2.45
CA VAL A 55 -12.09 0.00 1.78
C VAL A 55 -13.05 0.56 2.82
N LEU A 56 -13.54 1.77 2.58
CA LEU A 56 -14.55 2.40 3.42
C LEU A 56 -15.88 2.44 2.66
N PRO A 57 -16.72 1.42 2.81
CA PRO A 57 -17.93 1.32 1.99
C PRO A 57 -18.88 2.49 2.15
N LYS A 58 -19.04 2.98 3.38
CA LYS A 58 -19.95 4.08 3.64
C LYS A 58 -19.59 5.33 2.85
N TYR A 59 -18.33 5.56 2.62
CA TYR A 59 -17.84 6.74 1.93
C TYR A 59 -17.45 6.49 0.49
N ARG A 60 -17.59 5.24 0.03
CA ARG A 60 -17.19 4.84 -1.31
C ARG A 60 -15.75 5.23 -1.59
N THR A 61 -14.90 5.03 -0.61
CA THR A 61 -13.51 5.46 -0.67
C THR A 61 -12.59 4.27 -0.45
N ILE A 62 -11.52 4.23 -1.22
CA ILE A 62 -10.49 3.21 -1.12
C ILE A 62 -9.17 3.91 -0.87
N ILE A 63 -8.42 3.42 0.11
CA ILE A 63 -7.08 3.93 0.40
C ILE A 63 -6.10 2.80 0.18
N GLN A 64 -5.16 3.03 -0.74
CA GLN A 64 -4.08 2.09 -1.01
C GLN A 64 -2.84 2.59 -0.29
N VAL A 65 -2.25 1.75 0.54
CA VAL A 65 -1.00 2.10 1.22
C VAL A 65 0.12 1.43 0.44
N LYS A 66 0.86 2.23 -0.32
CA LYS A 66 1.83 1.72 -1.27
C LYS A 66 3.26 1.80 -0.77
N GLY A 67 3.97 0.69 -0.89
CA GLY A 67 5.39 0.66 -0.64
C GLY A 67 6.14 1.36 -1.76
N CYS A 68 7.06 2.24 -1.40
CA CYS A 68 7.71 3.09 -2.39
C CYS A 68 8.54 2.28 -3.38
N PHE A 69 9.21 1.25 -2.91
CA PHE A 69 10.02 0.40 -3.78
C PHE A 69 9.16 -0.36 -4.79
N TRP A 70 8.13 -1.04 -4.30
CA TRP A 70 7.33 -1.94 -5.14
C TRP A 70 6.50 -1.22 -6.18
N HIS A 71 6.12 0.03 -5.89
CA HIS A 71 5.26 0.80 -6.78
C HIS A 71 5.97 1.96 -7.43
N ARG A 72 7.30 2.00 -7.30
CA ARG A 72 8.16 2.99 -7.94
C ARG A 72 7.71 4.41 -7.68
N HIS A 73 7.57 4.74 -6.42
CA HIS A 73 7.29 6.11 -6.05
C HIS A 73 8.46 7.01 -6.45
N SER A 74 8.20 8.27 -6.68
CA SER A 74 9.23 9.22 -7.12
C SER A 74 10.24 9.58 -6.05
N CYS A 75 10.09 9.09 -4.82
CA CYS A 75 11.06 9.33 -3.76
C CYS A 75 12.29 8.43 -3.96
N ARG A 76 13.29 8.63 -3.09
CA ARG A 76 14.54 7.90 -3.19
C ARG A 76 14.36 6.38 -3.19
N ASP A 77 13.44 5.88 -2.37
CA ASP A 77 13.23 4.44 -2.22
C ASP A 77 12.57 3.81 -3.44
N GLY A 78 12.01 4.61 -4.33
CA GLY A 78 11.35 4.10 -5.51
C GLY A 78 12.26 3.91 -6.72
N ARG A 79 13.56 4.11 -6.54
CA ARG A 79 14.51 3.93 -7.65
C ARG A 79 14.74 2.46 -7.93
N PHE A 80 15.13 2.17 -9.17
CA PHE A 80 15.51 0.82 -9.53
C PHE A 80 16.75 0.40 -8.75
N PRO A 81 16.81 -0.85 -8.31
CA PRO A 81 18.02 -1.35 -7.64
C PRO A 81 19.19 -1.42 -8.62
N ASN A 82 20.40 -1.40 -8.09
CA ASN A 82 21.61 -1.47 -8.90
C ASN A 82 22.00 -2.88 -9.30
N THR A 83 21.43 -3.90 -8.65
CA THR A 83 21.75 -5.29 -8.90
C THR A 83 20.51 -6.02 -9.36
N ASN A 84 20.73 -7.11 -10.10
CA ASN A 84 19.63 -7.94 -10.64
C ASN A 84 18.61 -7.11 -11.40
N VAL A 85 19.10 -6.16 -12.18
CA VAL A 85 18.20 -5.24 -12.90
C VAL A 85 17.30 -5.97 -13.87
N GLU A 86 17.77 -7.04 -14.46
CA GLU A 86 16.97 -7.83 -15.40
C GLU A 86 15.77 -8.48 -14.75
N TYR A 87 15.88 -8.75 -13.47
CA TYR A 87 14.78 -9.30 -12.70
C TYR A 87 13.85 -8.20 -12.21
N TRP A 88 14.42 -7.14 -11.64
CA TRP A 88 13.63 -6.11 -10.95
C TRP A 88 12.91 -5.15 -11.87
N ILE A 89 13.54 -4.74 -12.97
CA ILE A 89 12.94 -3.72 -13.83
C ILE A 89 11.58 -4.17 -14.39
N PRO A 90 11.48 -5.36 -15.03
CA PRO A 90 10.18 -5.78 -15.54
C PRO A 90 9.15 -5.98 -14.43
N LYS A 91 9.59 -6.48 -13.28
CA LYS A 91 8.69 -6.75 -12.17
C LYS A 91 8.09 -5.45 -11.63
N LEU A 92 8.94 -4.45 -11.42
CA LEU A 92 8.47 -3.18 -10.86
C LEU A 92 7.63 -2.40 -11.85
N LEU A 93 7.99 -2.43 -13.12
CA LEU A 93 7.17 -1.78 -14.14
C LEU A 93 5.82 -2.47 -14.30
N GLY A 94 5.81 -3.79 -14.16
CA GLY A 94 4.56 -4.54 -14.19
C GLY A 94 3.66 -4.19 -13.03
N ASN A 95 4.23 -3.97 -11.84
CA ASN A 95 3.46 -3.54 -10.69
C ASN A 95 2.80 -2.20 -10.92
N GLN A 96 3.56 -1.24 -11.47
CA GLN A 96 3.00 0.07 -11.79
C GLN A 96 1.84 -0.02 -12.78
N LYS A 97 2.00 -0.84 -13.81
CA LYS A 97 0.98 -1.00 -14.83
C LYS A 97 -0.29 -1.60 -14.23
N ARG A 98 -0.15 -2.62 -13.40
CA ARG A 98 -1.29 -3.23 -12.74
C ARG A 98 -2.00 -2.25 -11.80
N ASP A 99 -1.22 -1.44 -11.07
CA ASP A 99 -1.80 -0.44 -10.18
C ASP A 99 -2.69 0.53 -10.94
N ARG A 100 -2.19 1.05 -12.04
CA ARG A 100 -2.96 2.00 -12.84
C ARG A 100 -4.23 1.36 -13.41
N SER A 101 -4.11 0.14 -13.87
CA SER A 101 -5.26 -0.59 -14.41
C SER A 101 -6.31 -0.82 -13.34
N ASN A 102 -5.88 -1.25 -12.15
CA ASN A 102 -6.80 -1.53 -11.05
C ASN A 102 -7.47 -0.26 -10.56
N GLU A 103 -6.72 0.83 -10.44
CA GLU A 103 -7.30 2.11 -10.02
C GLU A 103 -8.35 2.58 -11.02
N ARG A 104 -8.08 2.43 -12.31
CA ARG A 104 -9.03 2.81 -13.33
C ARG A 104 -10.32 2.01 -13.21
N LYS A 105 -10.18 0.71 -12.99
CA LYS A 105 -11.35 -0.15 -12.82
C LYS A 105 -12.15 0.22 -11.58
N LEU A 106 -11.47 0.51 -10.49
CA LEU A 106 -12.15 0.89 -9.25
C LEU A 106 -12.90 2.20 -9.41
N ARG A 107 -12.29 3.18 -10.06
CA ARG A 107 -12.96 4.45 -10.31
C ARG A 107 -14.15 4.27 -11.24
N GLY A 108 -14.03 3.37 -12.20
CA GLY A 108 -15.15 3.05 -13.08
C GLY A 108 -16.30 2.42 -12.35
N LEU A 109 -16.06 1.79 -11.20
CA LEU A 109 -17.10 1.22 -10.36
C LEU A 109 -17.69 2.24 -9.39
N GLY A 110 -17.22 3.46 -9.41
CA GLY A 110 -17.76 4.52 -8.56
C GLY A 110 -16.99 4.77 -7.28
N TRP A 111 -15.81 4.20 -7.13
CA TRP A 111 -14.99 4.39 -5.94
C TRP A 111 -14.07 5.59 -6.09
N SER A 112 -13.85 6.31 -4.98
CA SER A 112 -12.78 7.29 -4.91
C SER A 112 -11.54 6.55 -4.42
N VAL A 113 -10.44 6.65 -5.16
CA VAL A 113 -9.24 5.89 -4.86
C VAL A 113 -8.10 6.84 -4.54
N TYR A 114 -7.50 6.65 -3.38
CA TYR A 114 -6.35 7.44 -2.94
C TYR A 114 -5.16 6.55 -2.69
N SER A 115 -3.99 7.03 -3.07
CA SER A 115 -2.73 6.33 -2.79
C SER A 115 -2.01 7.04 -1.68
N LEU A 116 -1.63 6.30 -0.67
CA LEU A 116 -0.88 6.84 0.46
C LEU A 116 0.46 6.13 0.49
N TRP A 117 1.52 6.90 0.28
CA TRP A 117 2.83 6.32 0.12
C TRP A 117 3.53 6.09 1.45
N GLU A 118 4.25 5.00 1.52
CA GLU A 118 4.96 4.58 2.72
C GLU A 118 5.84 5.70 3.30
N CYS A 119 6.57 6.39 2.45
CA CYS A 119 7.45 7.47 2.93
C CYS A 119 6.66 8.59 3.57
N ARG A 120 5.47 8.87 3.04
CA ARG A 120 4.61 9.90 3.60
C ARG A 120 4.09 9.50 4.97
N VAL A 121 3.65 8.25 5.09
CA VAL A 121 3.13 7.74 6.37
C VAL A 121 4.22 7.79 7.44
N ARG A 122 5.43 7.40 7.09
CA ARG A 122 6.53 7.39 8.04
C ARG A 122 6.90 8.78 8.54
N LYS A 123 6.68 9.81 7.72
CA LYS A 123 7.00 11.17 8.09
C LYS A 123 5.90 11.86 8.89
N CYS A 124 4.71 11.30 8.89
CA CYS A 124 3.59 11.88 9.62
C CYS A 124 3.69 11.56 11.10
N ASN A 125 3.39 12.57 11.94
CA ASN A 125 3.07 12.24 13.33
C ASN A 125 1.59 11.83 13.37
N PRO A 126 1.11 11.28 14.50
CA PRO A 126 -0.28 10.77 14.54
C PRO A 126 -1.33 11.80 14.17
N GLY A 127 -1.18 13.03 14.62
CA GLY A 127 -2.16 14.07 14.29
C GLY A 127 -2.17 14.43 12.82
N SER A 128 -0.99 14.51 12.20
CA SER A 128 -0.90 14.81 10.77
C SER A 128 -1.49 13.72 9.93
N LEU A 129 -1.29 12.47 10.31
CA LEU A 129 -1.85 11.35 9.57
C LEU A 129 -3.37 11.37 9.65
N GLU A 130 -3.92 11.63 10.82
CA GLU A 130 -5.37 11.71 10.99
C GLU A 130 -5.97 12.83 10.14
N GLU A 131 -5.33 14.01 10.10
CA GLU A 131 -5.81 15.10 9.28
C GLU A 131 -5.81 14.73 7.80
N LEU A 132 -4.74 14.07 7.36
CA LEU A 132 -4.63 13.66 5.97
C LEU A 132 -5.75 12.70 5.59
N LEU A 133 -6.03 11.73 6.46
CA LEU A 133 -7.09 10.76 6.22
C LEU A 133 -8.46 11.40 6.19
N LEU A 134 -8.72 12.34 7.10
CA LEU A 134 -9.99 13.05 7.09
C LEU A 134 -10.18 13.84 5.79
N THR A 135 -9.11 14.46 5.31
CA THR A 135 -9.17 15.20 4.06
C THR A 135 -9.54 14.29 2.89
N MET A 136 -9.00 13.08 2.88
CA MET A 136 -9.31 12.12 1.83
C MET A 136 -10.75 11.63 1.88
N ILE A 137 -11.23 11.34 3.08
CA ILE A 137 -12.51 10.65 3.25
C ILE A 137 -13.70 11.60 3.18
N GLU A 138 -13.57 12.77 3.77
CA GLU A 138 -14.69 13.70 3.90
C GLU A 138 -14.75 14.75 2.80
N LYS A 139 -13.97 14.55 1.77
CA LYS A 139 -13.90 15.50 0.69
C LYS A 139 -15.16 15.60 -0.16
#